data_1b932c890fc8d96ac0f6e9aabbc988a4
#
_entry.id   1b932c890fc8d96ac0f6e9aabbc988a4
#
_cell.length_a   1.000
_cell.length_b   1.000
_cell.length_c   1.000
_cell.angle_alpha   90.00
_cell.angle_beta   90.00
_cell.angle_gamma   90.00
#
_symmetry.space_group_name_H-M   'P 1'
#
loop_
_entity.id
_entity.type
_entity.pdbx_description
1 polymer ?
#
loop_
_entity_poly.entity_id
_entity_poly.type
_entity_poly.pdbx_seq_one_letter_code
_entity_poly.pdbx_strand_id
1 'polypeptide(L)'
;MDPKLLGQRIKEARLAKKMTQTEVVGSFITRNMLSQIESGNAVPSMKTLTYLAQVLELPPSVLLPDVGEGAEGDREPANTVSAASVPSDAAALYRAKEAYLAEDDASAYEFLSSIEEASLLFDEAQALLARATLRLATARFNEENFAETLELSKAAATAAAKGFYASPEIKSQALLLLSDAAAKLAQI
;
A
#
# COMPACT_ATOMS: atom_id res chain seq x y z
N MET A 1 -17.66 -9.57 -3.16
CA MET A 1 -18.18 -8.20 -3.40
C MET A 1 -19.45 -8.32 -4.23
N ASP A 2 -20.60 -7.85 -3.72
CA ASP A 2 -21.85 -7.84 -4.51
C ASP A 2 -21.84 -6.63 -5.46
N PRO A 3 -21.75 -6.84 -6.78
CA PRO A 3 -21.70 -5.74 -7.74
C PRO A 3 -22.95 -4.85 -7.72
N LYS A 4 -24.09 -5.42 -7.33
CA LYS A 4 -25.36 -4.67 -7.27
C LYS A 4 -25.34 -3.68 -6.10
N LEU A 5 -24.87 -4.12 -4.92
CA LEU A 5 -24.79 -3.27 -3.74
C LEU A 5 -23.80 -2.11 -3.97
N LEU A 6 -22.64 -2.41 -4.55
CA LEU A 6 -21.65 -1.40 -4.92
C LEU A 6 -22.21 -0.38 -5.90
N GLY A 7 -22.86 -0.87 -6.97
CA GLY A 7 -23.47 -0.02 -8.00
C GLY A 7 -24.55 0.90 -7.42
N GLN A 8 -25.36 0.37 -6.51
CA GLN A 8 -26.38 1.16 -5.82
C GLN A 8 -25.75 2.27 -4.95
N ARG A 9 -24.72 1.97 -4.16
CA ARG A 9 -24.00 2.97 -3.35
C ARG A 9 -23.40 4.10 -4.20
N ILE A 10 -22.79 3.77 -5.33
CA ILE A 10 -22.25 4.76 -6.28
C ILE A 10 -23.37 5.65 -6.84
N LYS A 11 -24.48 5.05 -7.25
CA LYS A 11 -25.66 5.78 -7.77
C LYS A 11 -26.27 6.71 -6.72
N GLU A 12 -26.46 6.23 -5.49
CA GLU A 12 -26.99 7.02 -4.37
C GLU A 12 -26.09 8.21 -4.04
N ALA A 13 -24.78 8.00 -3.99
CA ALA A 13 -23.80 9.06 -3.75
C ALA A 13 -23.83 10.13 -4.86
N ARG A 14 -23.92 9.71 -6.13
CA ARG A 14 -24.06 10.63 -7.26
C ARG A 14 -25.34 11.46 -7.16
N LEU A 15 -26.46 10.81 -6.86
CA LEU A 15 -27.76 11.48 -6.73
C LEU A 15 -27.80 12.43 -5.52
N ALA A 16 -27.18 12.07 -4.40
CA ALA A 16 -27.04 12.94 -3.23
C ALA A 16 -26.30 14.24 -3.57
N LYS A 17 -25.30 14.16 -4.46
CA LYS A 17 -24.58 15.34 -4.98
C LYS A 17 -25.29 16.03 -6.16
N LYS A 18 -26.46 15.56 -6.55
CA LYS A 18 -27.24 16.08 -7.70
C LYS A 18 -26.46 16.05 -9.03
N MET A 19 -25.51 15.13 -9.16
CA MET A 19 -24.68 15.00 -10.35
C MET A 19 -25.35 14.07 -11.39
N THR A 20 -25.21 14.40 -12.67
CA THR A 20 -25.55 13.52 -13.78
C THR A 20 -24.46 12.48 -14.01
N GLN A 21 -24.78 11.39 -14.70
CA GLN A 21 -23.76 10.40 -15.08
C GLN A 21 -22.63 11.02 -15.92
N THR A 22 -22.96 12.00 -16.77
CA THR A 22 -22.01 12.68 -17.65
C THR A 22 -21.00 13.52 -16.85
N GLU A 23 -21.43 14.15 -15.77
CA GLU A 23 -20.53 14.93 -14.88
C GLU A 23 -19.60 14.05 -14.10
N VAL A 24 -20.04 12.85 -13.67
CA VAL A 24 -19.21 11.92 -12.91
C VAL A 24 -18.15 11.25 -13.76
N VAL A 25 -18.43 10.94 -15.04
CA VAL A 25 -17.49 10.16 -15.86
C VAL A 25 -16.23 10.93 -16.28
N GLY A 26 -16.32 12.25 -16.43
CA GLY A 26 -15.21 13.08 -16.90
C GLY A 26 -14.57 12.53 -18.18
N SER A 27 -13.23 12.49 -18.20
CA SER A 27 -12.46 11.88 -19.29
C SER A 27 -11.95 10.47 -18.97
N PHE A 28 -12.24 9.95 -17.78
CA PHE A 28 -11.61 8.72 -17.26
C PHE A 28 -12.40 7.45 -17.59
N ILE A 29 -13.73 7.51 -17.55
CA ILE A 29 -14.62 6.39 -17.90
C ILE A 29 -15.72 6.87 -18.85
N THR A 30 -16.41 5.94 -19.51
CA THR A 30 -17.55 6.29 -20.36
C THR A 30 -18.86 6.27 -19.56
N ARG A 31 -19.86 7.04 -20.03
CA ARG A 31 -21.21 7.02 -19.45
C ARG A 31 -21.82 5.61 -19.44
N ASN A 32 -21.56 4.84 -20.50
CA ASN A 32 -22.04 3.46 -20.58
C ASN A 32 -21.39 2.59 -19.48
N MET A 33 -20.09 2.74 -19.26
CA MET A 33 -19.37 2.02 -18.19
C MET A 33 -19.94 2.38 -16.81
N LEU A 34 -20.17 3.65 -16.52
CA LEU A 34 -20.77 4.06 -15.25
C LEU A 34 -22.19 3.49 -15.09
N SER A 35 -23.01 3.50 -16.16
CA SER A 35 -24.35 2.92 -16.14
C SER A 35 -24.34 1.41 -15.85
N GLN A 36 -23.38 0.67 -16.41
CA GLN A 36 -23.18 -0.76 -16.14
C GLN A 36 -22.73 -1.02 -14.70
N ILE A 37 -21.87 -0.16 -14.16
CA ILE A 37 -21.45 -0.22 -12.76
C ILE A 37 -22.62 0.07 -11.82
N GLU A 38 -23.37 1.15 -12.04
CA GLU A 38 -24.53 1.54 -11.23
C GLU A 38 -25.67 0.50 -11.24
N SER A 39 -25.80 -0.26 -12.34
CA SER A 39 -26.76 -1.36 -12.44
C SER A 39 -26.25 -2.69 -11.88
N GLY A 40 -24.98 -2.76 -11.47
CA GLY A 40 -24.36 -3.99 -10.98
C GLY A 40 -24.01 -5.00 -12.07
N ASN A 41 -24.05 -4.60 -13.34
CA ASN A 41 -23.70 -5.45 -14.48
C ASN A 41 -22.21 -5.45 -14.81
N ALA A 42 -21.43 -4.56 -14.21
CA ALA A 42 -19.99 -4.50 -14.34
C ALA A 42 -19.34 -4.23 -12.98
N VAL A 43 -18.21 -4.91 -12.73
CA VAL A 43 -17.37 -4.66 -11.57
C VAL A 43 -16.30 -3.65 -11.97
N PRO A 44 -16.22 -2.48 -11.33
CA PRO A 44 -15.18 -1.51 -11.63
C PRO A 44 -13.81 -1.99 -11.14
N SER A 45 -12.74 -1.63 -11.86
CA SER A 45 -11.37 -1.82 -11.39
C SER A 45 -11.09 -0.93 -10.18
N MET A 46 -10.05 -1.27 -9.39
CA MET A 46 -9.62 -0.43 -8.27
C MET A 46 -9.32 1.02 -8.71
N LYS A 47 -8.71 1.18 -9.88
CA LYS A 47 -8.47 2.50 -10.50
C LYS A 47 -9.75 3.28 -10.73
N THR A 48 -10.79 2.61 -11.23
CA THR A 48 -12.11 3.20 -11.46
C THR A 48 -12.82 3.52 -10.14
N LEU A 49 -12.69 2.65 -9.12
CA LEU A 49 -13.25 2.89 -7.79
C LEU A 49 -12.60 4.11 -7.10
N THR A 50 -11.28 4.22 -7.17
CA THR A 50 -10.54 5.36 -6.62
C THR A 50 -10.97 6.66 -7.31
N TYR A 51 -11.08 6.65 -8.65
CA TYR A 51 -11.57 7.79 -9.40
C TYR A 51 -12.99 8.20 -8.99
N LEU A 52 -13.92 7.24 -8.90
CA LEU A 52 -15.30 7.50 -8.50
C LEU A 52 -15.40 8.00 -7.06
N ALA A 53 -14.60 7.45 -6.13
CA ALA A 53 -14.50 7.92 -4.76
C ALA A 53 -14.05 9.39 -4.70
N GLN A 54 -13.05 9.75 -5.48
CA GLN A 54 -12.52 11.11 -5.55
C GLN A 54 -13.55 12.10 -6.12
N VAL A 55 -14.19 11.76 -7.26
CA VAL A 55 -15.21 12.62 -7.89
C VAL A 55 -16.46 12.78 -7.01
N LEU A 56 -16.86 11.70 -6.34
CA LEU A 56 -17.99 11.70 -5.41
C LEU A 56 -17.64 12.19 -4.02
N GLU A 57 -16.35 12.55 -3.76
CA GLU A 57 -15.82 12.97 -2.45
C GLU A 57 -16.21 12.01 -1.33
N LEU A 58 -16.18 10.72 -1.62
CA LEU A 58 -16.45 9.67 -0.66
C LEU A 58 -15.13 9.06 -0.19
N PRO A 59 -15.02 8.73 1.10
CA PRO A 59 -13.91 7.89 1.52
C PRO A 59 -13.99 6.54 0.79
N PRO A 60 -12.88 5.99 0.29
CA PRO A 60 -12.87 4.71 -0.43
C PRO A 60 -13.52 3.56 0.35
N SER A 61 -13.49 3.62 1.68
CA SER A 61 -14.15 2.66 2.58
C SER A 61 -15.66 2.57 2.41
N VAL A 62 -16.33 3.63 1.93
CA VAL A 62 -17.78 3.63 1.69
C VAL A 62 -18.14 2.82 0.43
N LEU A 63 -17.22 2.76 -0.53
CA LEU A 63 -17.40 2.00 -1.78
C LEU A 63 -16.90 0.55 -1.67
N LEU A 64 -16.07 0.25 -0.66
CA LEU A 64 -15.64 -1.11 -0.37
C LEU A 64 -16.74 -1.83 0.42
N PRO A 65 -16.97 -3.13 0.18
CA PRO A 65 -17.97 -3.87 0.93
C PRO A 65 -17.61 -3.92 2.41
N ASP A 66 -18.58 -3.59 3.25
CA ASP A 66 -18.53 -3.90 4.67
C ASP A 66 -18.35 -5.41 4.85
N VAL A 67 -17.29 -5.80 5.50
CA VAL A 67 -17.13 -7.17 5.98
C VAL A 67 -17.81 -7.21 7.36
N GLY A 68 -19.13 -7.44 7.36
CA GLY A 68 -19.87 -7.73 8.60
C GLY A 68 -20.96 -6.74 8.96
N GLU A 69 -22.21 -7.04 8.60
CA GLU A 69 -23.39 -6.50 9.27
C GLU A 69 -23.45 -7.05 10.70
N GLY A 70 -23.55 -6.16 11.66
CA GLY A 70 -23.95 -6.49 13.02
C GLY A 70 -23.67 -5.40 14.04
N ALA A 71 -24.71 -4.63 14.35
CA ALA A 71 -24.95 -3.83 15.56
C ALA A 71 -24.96 -2.30 15.38
N GLU A 72 -26.20 -1.81 15.48
CA GLU A 72 -26.51 -0.41 15.83
C GLU A 72 -25.97 -0.09 17.22
N GLY A 73 -25.37 1.09 17.37
CA GLY A 73 -25.03 1.64 18.68
C GLY A 73 -23.93 2.69 18.64
N ASP A 74 -24.34 3.94 18.85
CA ASP A 74 -23.55 5.10 19.30
C ASP A 74 -22.19 5.42 18.68
N ARG A 75 -22.19 6.49 17.85
CA ARG A 75 -21.00 7.13 17.30
C ARG A 75 -20.36 8.06 18.31
N GLU A 76 -19.26 7.63 18.90
CA GLU A 76 -18.21 8.53 19.33
C GLU A 76 -17.12 8.60 18.24
N PRO A 77 -16.37 9.72 18.11
CA PRO A 77 -15.35 9.88 17.07
C PRO A 77 -14.11 9.04 17.43
N ALA A 78 -14.14 7.79 17.07
CA ALA A 78 -13.03 6.87 17.31
C ALA A 78 -12.11 6.81 16.09
N ASN A 79 -11.00 7.49 16.18
CA ASN A 79 -9.80 7.24 15.43
C ASN A 79 -9.14 5.95 15.96
N THR A 80 -9.82 4.81 15.77
CA THR A 80 -9.28 3.47 16.04
C THR A 80 -9.86 2.51 15.03
N VAL A 81 -9.16 2.32 13.93
CA VAL A 81 -9.38 1.19 13.05
C VAL A 81 -9.05 -0.06 13.87
N SER A 82 -10.10 -0.79 14.28
CA SER A 82 -9.93 -2.06 14.97
C SER A 82 -9.14 -3.01 14.07
N ALA A 83 -7.99 -3.45 14.55
CA ALA A 83 -7.01 -4.28 13.82
C ALA A 83 -7.50 -5.69 13.45
N ALA A 84 -8.80 -6.00 13.63
CA ALA A 84 -9.34 -7.35 13.52
C ALA A 84 -9.97 -7.69 12.14
N SER A 85 -10.08 -6.75 11.19
CA SER A 85 -10.77 -6.99 9.91
C SER A 85 -9.96 -6.66 8.65
N VAL A 86 -8.71 -6.18 8.78
CA VAL A 86 -7.81 -5.95 7.65
C VAL A 86 -6.99 -7.21 7.42
N PRO A 87 -6.84 -7.72 6.16
CA PRO A 87 -5.89 -8.80 5.89
C PRO A 87 -4.54 -8.49 6.54
N SER A 88 -3.92 -9.48 7.18
CA SER A 88 -2.66 -9.34 7.92
C SER A 88 -1.61 -8.53 7.14
N ASP A 89 -1.47 -8.81 5.84
CA ASP A 89 -0.50 -8.16 4.95
C ASP A 89 -0.84 -6.69 4.66
N ALA A 90 -2.12 -6.34 4.53
CA ALA A 90 -2.53 -4.95 4.31
C ALA A 90 -2.29 -4.10 5.58
N ALA A 91 -2.53 -4.66 6.75
CA ALA A 91 -2.22 -4.00 8.01
C ALA A 91 -0.70 -3.84 8.21
N ALA A 92 0.09 -4.87 7.85
CA ALA A 92 1.54 -4.84 7.90
C ALA A 92 2.09 -3.76 6.95
N LEU A 93 1.62 -3.73 5.69
CA LEU A 93 2.04 -2.73 4.71
C LEU A 93 1.66 -1.30 5.13
N TYR A 94 0.48 -1.11 5.72
CA TYR A 94 0.06 0.19 6.22
C TYR A 94 0.97 0.68 7.35
N ARG A 95 1.23 -0.17 8.36
CA ARG A 95 2.15 0.15 9.48
C ARG A 95 3.57 0.41 8.98
N ALA A 96 4.03 -0.37 8.00
CA ALA A 96 5.33 -0.17 7.39
C ALA A 96 5.46 1.21 6.71
N LYS A 97 4.41 1.65 6.01
CA LYS A 97 4.36 2.99 5.40
C LYS A 97 4.39 4.11 6.43
N GLU A 98 3.64 3.95 7.53
CA GLU A 98 3.68 4.91 8.64
C GLU A 98 5.06 4.98 9.28
N ALA A 99 5.67 3.83 9.59
CA ALA A 99 7.02 3.75 10.15
C ALA A 99 8.06 4.37 9.19
N TYR A 100 7.99 4.05 7.90
CA TYR A 100 8.87 4.62 6.89
C TYR A 100 8.79 6.15 6.77
N LEU A 101 7.57 6.71 6.85
CA LEU A 101 7.35 8.16 6.85
C LEU A 101 7.82 8.83 8.15
N ALA A 102 7.79 8.10 9.26
CA ALA A 102 8.32 8.53 10.55
C ALA A 102 9.85 8.33 10.68
N GLU A 103 10.52 7.89 9.60
CA GLU A 103 11.96 7.56 9.56
C GLU A 103 12.36 6.40 10.50
N ASP A 104 11.40 5.61 10.95
CA ASP A 104 11.63 4.36 11.70
C ASP A 104 11.79 3.18 10.73
N ASP A 105 12.98 3.11 10.15
CA ASP A 105 13.29 2.09 9.15
C ASP A 105 13.39 0.68 9.73
N ALA A 106 13.68 0.55 11.03
CA ALA A 106 13.74 -0.74 11.69
C ALA A 106 12.35 -1.36 11.80
N SER A 107 11.34 -0.61 12.30
CA SER A 107 9.96 -1.07 12.34
C SER A 107 9.39 -1.30 10.93
N ALA A 108 9.72 -0.43 9.97
CA ALA A 108 9.31 -0.61 8.58
C ALA A 108 9.85 -1.93 8.00
N TYR A 109 11.11 -2.25 8.25
CA TYR A 109 11.74 -3.51 7.84
C TYR A 109 11.03 -4.73 8.44
N GLU A 110 10.71 -4.72 9.74
CA GLU A 110 10.02 -5.82 10.41
C GLU A 110 8.65 -6.08 9.79
N PHE A 111 7.82 -5.04 9.63
CA PHE A 111 6.49 -5.18 9.05
C PHE A 111 6.52 -5.67 7.60
N LEU A 112 7.45 -5.18 6.78
CA LEU A 112 7.55 -5.56 5.37
C LEU A 112 8.09 -6.98 5.20
N SER A 113 8.98 -7.41 6.07
CA SER A 113 9.55 -8.76 6.05
C SER A 113 8.53 -9.85 6.38
N SER A 114 7.41 -9.50 7.03
CA SER A 114 6.33 -10.43 7.35
C SER A 114 5.39 -10.71 6.16
N ILE A 115 5.48 -9.94 5.06
CA ILE A 115 4.60 -10.10 3.90
C ILE A 115 5.14 -11.18 2.98
N GLU A 116 4.36 -12.24 2.80
CA GLU A 116 4.75 -13.42 2.02
C GLU A 116 4.68 -13.17 0.51
N GLU A 117 5.45 -13.96 -0.26
CA GLU A 117 5.51 -13.86 -1.73
C GLU A 117 4.16 -14.16 -2.42
N ALA A 118 3.30 -14.93 -1.77
CA ALA A 118 1.95 -15.23 -2.26
C ALA A 118 0.97 -14.05 -2.12
N SER A 119 1.35 -12.99 -1.41
CA SER A 119 0.50 -11.82 -1.17
C SER A 119 0.35 -10.97 -2.44
N LEU A 120 -0.86 -10.47 -2.69
CA LEU A 120 -1.11 -9.49 -3.75
C LEU A 120 -0.37 -8.16 -3.52
N LEU A 121 0.09 -7.92 -2.30
CA LEU A 121 0.81 -6.71 -1.89
C LEU A 121 2.33 -6.89 -1.91
N PHE A 122 2.82 -8.09 -2.29
CA PHE A 122 4.23 -8.44 -2.25
C PHE A 122 5.11 -7.48 -3.06
N ASP A 123 4.74 -7.18 -4.30
CA ASP A 123 5.53 -6.28 -5.15
C ASP A 123 5.69 -4.88 -4.57
N GLU A 124 4.61 -4.34 -3.99
CA GLU A 124 4.64 -3.03 -3.33
C GLU A 124 5.46 -3.09 -2.03
N ALA A 125 5.31 -4.16 -1.27
CA ALA A 125 6.08 -4.41 -0.06
C ALA A 125 7.57 -4.52 -0.36
N GLN A 126 7.97 -5.25 -1.40
CA GLN A 126 9.38 -5.39 -1.81
C GLN A 126 10.00 -4.05 -2.25
N ALA A 127 9.24 -3.23 -2.97
CA ALA A 127 9.72 -1.90 -3.38
C ALA A 127 9.97 -0.96 -2.18
N LEU A 128 9.11 -1.02 -1.17
CA LEU A 128 9.29 -0.24 0.05
C LEU A 128 10.38 -0.84 0.95
N LEU A 129 10.42 -2.18 1.07
CA LEU A 129 11.45 -2.92 1.80
C LEU A 129 12.85 -2.58 1.31
N ALA A 130 13.06 -2.56 0.00
CA ALA A 130 14.35 -2.21 -0.58
C ALA A 130 14.83 -0.82 -0.15
N ARG A 131 13.91 0.17 -0.12
CA ARG A 131 14.24 1.55 0.28
C ARG A 131 14.51 1.68 1.78
N ALA A 132 13.61 1.14 2.60
CA ALA A 132 13.76 1.18 4.06
C ALA A 132 15.03 0.46 4.51
N THR A 133 15.29 -0.73 3.97
CA THR A 133 16.48 -1.52 4.31
C THR A 133 17.77 -0.85 3.86
N LEU A 134 17.82 -0.19 2.70
CA LEU A 134 18.99 0.56 2.25
C LEU A 134 19.27 1.76 3.17
N ARG A 135 18.22 2.48 3.59
CA ARG A 135 18.34 3.61 4.53
C ARG A 135 18.82 3.15 5.89
N LEU A 136 18.28 2.03 6.41
CA LEU A 136 18.72 1.40 7.64
C LEU A 136 20.17 0.94 7.55
N ALA A 137 20.56 0.27 6.46
CA ALA A 137 21.94 -0.15 6.23
C ALA A 137 22.93 1.04 6.24
N THR A 138 22.51 2.15 5.63
CA THR A 138 23.32 3.39 5.61
C THR A 138 23.48 3.97 7.02
N ALA A 139 22.43 3.95 7.84
CA ALA A 139 22.50 4.38 9.23
C ALA A 139 23.47 3.51 10.04
N ARG A 140 23.37 2.17 9.89
CA ARG A 140 24.30 1.22 10.56
C ARG A 140 25.75 1.37 10.11
N PHE A 141 25.97 1.69 8.84
CA PHE A 141 27.30 1.99 8.33
C PHE A 141 27.91 3.22 9.01
N ASN A 142 27.13 4.29 9.19
CA ASN A 142 27.55 5.51 9.86
C ASN A 142 27.79 5.30 11.38
N GLU A 143 27.15 4.30 11.98
CA GLU A 143 27.37 3.86 13.36
C GLU A 143 28.56 2.88 13.49
N GLU A 144 29.32 2.65 12.40
CA GLU A 144 30.42 1.71 12.30
C GLU A 144 30.05 0.24 12.59
N ASN A 145 28.74 -0.08 12.51
CA ASN A 145 28.25 -1.45 12.65
C ASN A 145 28.30 -2.17 11.29
N PHE A 146 29.52 -2.48 10.83
CA PHE A 146 29.74 -3.03 9.49
C PHE A 146 29.17 -4.43 9.32
N ALA A 147 29.11 -5.23 10.37
CA ALA A 147 28.53 -6.58 10.30
C ALA A 147 27.03 -6.53 9.98
N GLU A 148 26.25 -5.72 10.68
CA GLU A 148 24.82 -5.53 10.41
C GLU A 148 24.59 -4.84 9.06
N THR A 149 25.46 -3.90 8.69
CA THR A 149 25.43 -3.25 7.37
C THR A 149 25.54 -4.25 6.23
N LEU A 150 26.39 -5.27 6.33
CA LEU A 150 26.53 -6.31 5.32
C LEU A 150 25.23 -7.07 5.11
N GLU A 151 24.59 -7.51 6.19
CA GLU A 151 23.32 -8.27 6.11
C GLU A 151 22.18 -7.42 5.54
N LEU A 152 22.04 -6.19 6.02
CA LEU A 152 21.02 -5.26 5.55
C LEU A 152 21.23 -4.86 4.08
N SER A 153 22.47 -4.58 3.67
CA SER A 153 22.78 -4.24 2.28
C SER A 153 22.48 -5.39 1.34
N LYS A 154 22.76 -6.64 1.74
CA LYS A 154 22.40 -7.83 0.97
C LYS A 154 20.88 -8.01 0.87
N ALA A 155 20.17 -7.78 1.98
CA ALA A 155 18.70 -7.84 2.01
C ALA A 155 18.10 -6.75 1.10
N ALA A 156 18.59 -5.50 1.16
CA ALA A 156 18.16 -4.40 0.31
C ALA A 156 18.38 -4.70 -1.19
N ALA A 157 19.56 -5.23 -1.56
CA ALA A 157 19.85 -5.60 -2.95
C ALA A 157 18.95 -6.73 -3.44
N THR A 158 18.60 -7.68 -2.56
CA THR A 158 17.70 -8.80 -2.89
C THR A 158 16.26 -8.29 -3.08
N ALA A 159 15.75 -7.45 -2.19
CA ALA A 159 14.42 -6.86 -2.28
C ALA A 159 14.30 -5.96 -3.53
N ALA A 160 15.34 -5.15 -3.83
CA ALA A 160 15.38 -4.29 -5.01
C ALA A 160 15.41 -5.05 -6.35
N ALA A 161 15.76 -6.34 -6.34
CA ALA A 161 15.77 -7.19 -7.53
C ALA A 161 14.45 -7.96 -7.73
N LYS A 162 13.58 -8.00 -6.73
CA LYS A 162 12.33 -8.75 -6.76
C LYS A 162 11.13 -7.89 -7.17
N GLY A 163 10.11 -8.56 -7.69
CA GLY A 163 8.81 -7.99 -7.96
C GLY A 163 8.74 -7.08 -9.19
N PHE A 164 7.54 -6.59 -9.45
CA PHE A 164 7.25 -5.73 -10.61
C PHE A 164 7.95 -4.36 -10.51
N TYR A 165 8.18 -3.87 -9.30
CA TYR A 165 8.83 -2.56 -9.05
C TYR A 165 10.32 -2.68 -8.76
N ALA A 166 11.00 -3.67 -9.35
CA ALA A 166 12.45 -3.83 -9.23
C ALA A 166 13.20 -2.52 -9.57
N SER A 167 14.15 -2.13 -8.71
CA SER A 167 14.92 -0.90 -8.86
C SER A 167 16.43 -1.21 -9.00
N PRO A 168 16.97 -1.16 -10.23
CA PRO A 168 18.40 -1.34 -10.46
C PRO A 168 19.27 -0.32 -9.73
N GLU A 169 18.74 0.89 -9.53
CA GLU A 169 19.46 1.97 -8.82
C GLU A 169 19.65 1.62 -7.35
N ILE A 170 18.58 1.26 -6.63
CA ILE A 170 18.64 0.86 -5.22
C ILE A 170 19.53 -0.37 -5.07
N LYS A 171 19.40 -1.35 -5.98
CA LYS A 171 20.26 -2.53 -5.98
C LYS A 171 21.74 -2.17 -6.10
N SER A 172 22.09 -1.25 -7.00
CA SER A 172 23.49 -0.81 -7.19
C SER A 172 24.02 -0.08 -5.95
N GLN A 173 23.24 0.79 -5.34
CA GLN A 173 23.60 1.50 -4.11
C GLN A 173 23.82 0.51 -2.95
N ALA A 174 22.93 -0.47 -2.81
CA ALA A 174 23.05 -1.50 -1.77
C ALA A 174 24.31 -2.37 -1.96
N LEU A 175 24.65 -2.73 -3.19
CA LEU A 175 25.87 -3.49 -3.49
C LEU A 175 27.15 -2.69 -3.26
N LEU A 176 27.16 -1.38 -3.53
CA LEU A 176 28.27 -0.50 -3.22
C LEU A 176 28.47 -0.41 -1.69
N LEU A 177 27.40 -0.17 -0.93
CA LEU A 177 27.45 -0.10 0.52
C LEU A 177 27.92 -1.42 1.13
N LEU A 178 27.49 -2.56 0.56
CA LEU A 178 27.96 -3.90 0.97
C LEU A 178 29.47 -4.04 0.76
N SER A 179 29.98 -3.59 -0.40
CA SER A 179 31.43 -3.63 -0.69
C SER A 179 32.24 -2.77 0.27
N ASP A 180 31.75 -1.56 0.57
CA ASP A 180 32.40 -0.62 1.47
C ASP A 180 32.44 -1.16 2.92
N ALA A 181 31.33 -1.72 3.39
CA ALA A 181 31.25 -2.34 4.71
C ALA A 181 32.19 -3.55 4.84
N ALA A 182 32.27 -4.40 3.79
CA ALA A 182 33.20 -5.52 3.77
C ALA A 182 34.67 -5.06 3.82
N ALA A 183 35.02 -4.01 3.08
CA ALA A 183 36.34 -3.44 3.09
C ALA A 183 36.73 -2.86 4.47
N LYS A 184 35.78 -2.22 5.15
CA LYS A 184 35.98 -1.69 6.51
C LYS A 184 36.15 -2.81 7.52
N LEU A 185 35.30 -3.84 7.44
CA LEU A 185 35.40 -4.99 8.38
C LEU A 185 36.71 -5.76 8.24
N ALA A 186 37.29 -5.81 7.04
CA ALA A 186 38.58 -6.46 6.80
C ALA A 186 39.80 -5.68 7.33
N GLN A 187 39.59 -4.42 7.74
CA GLN A 187 40.64 -3.54 8.29
C GLN A 187 40.69 -3.51 9.84
N ILE A 188 39.68 -4.12 10.47
CA ILE A 188 39.57 -4.25 11.93
C ILE A 188 40.17 -5.58 12.36
#